data_ff1a5959df59293e89b1b65794e57a9e
#
_entry.id   ff1a5959df59293e89b1b65794e57a9e
#
_cell.length_a   1.000
_cell.length_b   1.000
_cell.length_c   1.000
_cell.angle_alpha   90.00
_cell.angle_beta   90.00
_cell.angle_gamma   90.00
#
_symmetry.space_group_name_H-M   'P 1'
#
loop_
_entity.id
_entity.type
_entity.pdbx_description
1 polymer ?
#
loop_
_entity_poly.entity_id
_entity_poly.type
_entity_poly.pdbx_seq_one_letter_code
_entity_poly.pdbx_strand_id
1 'polypeptide(L)'
;MKIASIVCTFPPYAGGIGNGALRINQLLEDKHEITTFTPATIKPWLRYGNGAFIPQLFWKLNKFDYIYLHYPFFGTAEVVWFFKLFFKRPKLIIHYHMDVNGLSPLARLLSLPSKLIRRSLLNQADTIVTASLDYIKESQIKDYYKDHPEKFREIPFGVDTKKFQPKLVNQVIENRILAKAQEIVHYVNDKFIKRHRLNILFVGGLDSAHYFKGVEVLLNSLFLSVNRNWSLKIIGNGNLRPHYEEIAERLKIDKQVEFAGNLDEPELIRSFQDADLFVLPSINGNEAFGLVLIEALACGVPVIASDLPGVRRVFENNKQGLLAEAGNINDLTKKLEFIFNNESLRKNMALAARRLAEQKYDLSKIKDRLESLFV
;
A
#
# COMPACT_ATOMS: atom_id res chain seq x y z
N MET A 1 28.16 0.41 5.49
CA MET A 1 28.21 1.63 4.65
C MET A 1 27.35 2.71 5.30
N LYS A 2 27.62 3.99 5.03
CA LYS A 2 26.83 5.12 5.51
C LYS A 2 25.79 5.52 4.47
N ILE A 3 24.52 5.50 4.83
CA ILE A 3 23.39 5.77 3.91
C ILE A 3 22.63 7.01 4.42
N ALA A 4 22.47 8.02 3.56
CA ALA A 4 21.57 9.14 3.76
C ALA A 4 20.18 8.79 3.23
N SER A 5 19.22 8.42 4.08
CA SER A 5 17.82 8.20 3.71
C SER A 5 17.07 9.53 3.75
N ILE A 6 16.60 10.01 2.59
CA ILE A 6 15.98 11.34 2.45
C ILE A 6 14.51 11.14 2.09
N VAL A 7 13.59 11.56 2.97
CA VAL A 7 12.16 11.30 2.82
C VAL A 7 11.29 12.48 3.26
N CYS A 8 10.22 12.76 2.52
CA CYS A 8 9.33 13.91 2.76
C CYS A 8 8.49 13.80 4.02
N THR A 9 8.13 12.58 4.42
CA THR A 9 7.36 12.26 5.63
C THR A 9 7.95 11.05 6.32
N PHE A 10 7.85 10.98 7.64
CA PHE A 10 8.34 9.86 8.44
C PHE A 10 7.50 9.74 9.72
N PRO A 11 7.29 8.55 10.29
CA PRO A 11 6.56 8.40 11.54
C PRO A 11 7.08 9.32 12.65
N PRO A 12 6.19 9.84 13.53
CA PRO A 12 4.81 9.42 13.77
C PRO A 12 3.78 9.96 12.75
N TYR A 13 4.19 10.65 11.70
CA TYR A 13 3.29 11.16 10.67
C TYR A 13 2.82 10.02 9.76
N ALA A 14 1.50 9.76 9.73
CA ALA A 14 0.93 8.68 8.94
C ALA A 14 0.98 8.99 7.43
N GLY A 15 1.58 8.09 6.63
CA GLY A 15 1.63 8.21 5.17
C GLY A 15 2.38 7.04 4.53
N GLY A 16 1.93 6.61 3.35
CA GLY A 16 2.48 5.43 2.65
C GLY A 16 3.98 5.51 2.39
N ILE A 17 4.48 6.67 1.92
CA ILE A 17 5.92 6.89 1.65
C ILE A 17 6.73 6.80 2.93
N GLY A 18 6.28 7.47 4.01
CA GLY A 18 6.99 7.49 5.29
C GLY A 18 7.07 6.12 5.95
N ASN A 19 5.97 5.38 5.96
CA ASN A 19 5.92 4.01 6.48
C ASN A 19 6.77 3.05 5.64
N GLY A 20 6.75 3.20 4.31
CA GLY A 20 7.62 2.44 3.41
C GLY A 20 9.09 2.73 3.66
N ALA A 21 9.47 4.00 3.84
CA ALA A 21 10.84 4.40 4.16
C ALA A 21 11.30 3.87 5.51
N LEU A 22 10.44 3.92 6.55
CA LEU A 22 10.75 3.33 7.85
C LEU A 22 11.05 1.83 7.73
N ARG A 23 10.18 1.08 7.05
CA ARG A 23 10.37 -0.37 6.85
C ARG A 23 11.69 -0.67 6.10
N ILE A 24 12.00 0.09 5.06
CA ILE A 24 13.26 -0.04 4.32
C ILE A 24 14.47 0.23 5.23
N ASN A 25 14.43 1.31 6.00
CA ASN A 25 15.52 1.66 6.92
C ASN A 25 15.73 0.56 7.96
N GLN A 26 14.66 0.05 8.59
CA GLN A 26 14.71 -1.06 9.55
C GLN A 26 15.30 -2.35 8.96
N LEU A 27 15.05 -2.63 7.68
CA LEU A 27 15.64 -3.80 7.02
C LEU A 27 17.14 -3.67 6.74
N LEU A 28 17.64 -2.44 6.60
CA LEU A 28 19.02 -2.15 6.23
C LEU A 28 19.92 -1.80 7.42
N GLU A 29 19.36 -1.40 8.58
CA GLU A 29 20.12 -0.92 9.75
C GLU A 29 21.01 -1.98 10.39
N ASP A 30 20.76 -3.27 10.19
CA ASP A 30 21.62 -4.35 10.69
C ASP A 30 23.04 -4.34 10.07
N LYS A 31 23.18 -3.87 8.82
CA LYS A 31 24.43 -3.89 8.07
C LYS A 31 24.94 -2.52 7.68
N HIS A 32 24.11 -1.49 7.80
CA HIS A 32 24.40 -0.14 7.34
C HIS A 32 24.09 0.90 8.41
N GLU A 33 24.90 1.95 8.47
CA GLU A 33 24.63 3.14 9.29
C GLU A 33 23.68 4.07 8.52
N ILE A 34 22.41 4.16 8.96
CA ILE A 34 21.39 4.93 8.28
C ILE A 34 21.13 6.23 9.02
N THR A 35 21.29 7.36 8.33
CA THR A 35 20.86 8.65 8.82
C THR A 35 19.64 9.12 8.05
N THR A 36 18.51 9.29 8.72
CA THR A 36 17.24 9.72 8.10
C THR A 36 17.10 11.24 8.14
N PHE A 37 16.96 11.83 6.96
CA PHE A 37 16.73 13.26 6.77
C PHE A 37 15.28 13.53 6.35
N THR A 38 14.58 14.29 7.21
CA THR A 38 13.18 14.68 7.01
C THR A 38 13.00 16.16 7.36
N PRO A 39 11.87 16.78 7.02
CA PRO A 39 11.54 18.11 7.50
C PRO A 39 11.43 18.25 9.03
N ALA A 40 11.36 17.12 9.76
CA ALA A 40 11.37 17.10 11.22
C ALA A 40 12.79 17.01 11.80
N THR A 41 13.73 16.31 11.13
CA THR A 41 15.12 16.17 11.59
C THR A 41 16.01 17.36 11.20
N ILE A 42 15.66 18.05 10.09
CA ILE A 42 16.32 19.31 9.69
C ILE A 42 15.24 20.34 9.38
N LYS A 43 15.26 21.47 10.09
CA LYS A 43 14.31 22.57 9.86
C LYS A 43 14.45 23.09 8.42
N PRO A 44 13.41 22.99 7.59
CA PRO A 44 13.46 23.47 6.19
C PRO A 44 13.42 25.02 6.17
N TRP A 45 13.98 25.60 5.13
CA TRP A 45 13.84 27.04 4.88
C TRP A 45 12.44 27.37 4.37
N LEU A 46 11.84 26.47 3.57
CA LEU A 46 10.48 26.60 3.07
C LEU A 46 9.80 25.24 3.16
N ARG A 47 8.52 25.22 3.57
CA ARG A 47 7.70 24.00 3.60
C ARG A 47 6.30 24.30 3.07
N TYR A 48 5.79 23.44 2.20
CA TYR A 48 4.41 23.46 1.74
C TYR A 48 3.89 22.04 1.59
N GLY A 49 2.91 21.66 2.40
CA GLY A 49 2.43 20.28 2.50
C GLY A 49 3.57 19.30 2.84
N ASN A 50 3.75 18.30 1.99
CA ASN A 50 4.86 17.32 2.10
C ASN A 50 6.14 17.78 1.38
N GLY A 51 6.11 18.88 0.64
CA GLY A 51 7.29 19.48 0.02
C GLY A 51 8.07 20.33 1.02
N ALA A 52 9.40 20.28 0.94
CA ALA A 52 10.28 21.07 1.80
C ALA A 52 11.61 21.37 1.11
N PHE A 53 12.08 22.61 1.24
CA PHE A 53 13.41 23.00 0.76
C PHE A 53 14.41 22.99 1.91
N ILE A 54 15.37 22.05 1.86
CA ILE A 54 16.36 21.79 2.92
C ILE A 54 17.78 21.96 2.34
N PRO A 55 18.24 23.18 2.06
CA PRO A 55 19.54 23.42 1.42
C PRO A 55 20.72 22.99 2.29
N GLN A 56 20.56 22.90 3.62
CA GLN A 56 21.59 22.44 4.55
C GLN A 56 22.06 21.01 4.26
N LEU A 57 21.28 20.20 3.53
CA LEU A 57 21.68 18.86 3.10
C LEU A 57 22.90 18.89 2.17
N PHE A 58 23.03 19.91 1.33
CA PHE A 58 24.16 20.03 0.40
C PHE A 58 25.51 19.82 1.09
N TRP A 59 25.70 20.41 2.28
CA TRP A 59 26.95 20.32 3.04
C TRP A 59 27.10 19.04 3.87
N LYS A 60 26.04 18.25 3.98
CA LYS A 60 26.01 17.02 4.80
C LYS A 60 26.19 15.75 3.97
N LEU A 61 25.80 15.76 2.69
CA LEU A 61 25.71 14.56 1.87
C LEU A 61 27.07 13.94 1.52
N ASN A 62 28.15 14.70 1.45
CA ASN A 62 29.49 14.20 1.13
C ASN A 62 30.07 13.20 2.14
N LYS A 63 29.47 13.05 3.33
CA LYS A 63 29.90 12.14 4.39
C LYS A 63 29.34 10.71 4.25
N PHE A 64 28.48 10.49 3.26
CA PHE A 64 27.80 9.23 3.04
C PHE A 64 28.41 8.47 1.86
N ASP A 65 28.20 7.15 1.84
CA ASP A 65 28.54 6.30 0.69
C ASP A 65 27.42 6.28 -0.31
N TYR A 66 26.16 6.34 0.17
CA TYR A 66 24.93 6.34 -0.62
C TYR A 66 23.95 7.42 -0.18
N ILE A 67 23.25 7.99 -1.15
CA ILE A 67 22.02 8.77 -0.97
C ILE A 67 20.86 7.88 -1.41
N TYR A 68 19.92 7.62 -0.51
CA TYR A 68 18.66 6.92 -0.80
C TYR A 68 17.53 7.95 -0.77
N LEU A 69 17.16 8.45 -1.95
CA LEU A 69 16.14 9.49 -2.09
C LEU A 69 14.77 8.86 -2.34
N HIS A 70 13.85 9.03 -1.40
CA HIS A 70 12.43 8.67 -1.58
C HIS A 70 11.72 9.76 -2.39
N TYR A 71 11.42 9.46 -3.64
CA TYR A 71 10.81 10.39 -4.59
C TYR A 71 9.31 10.08 -4.79
N PRO A 72 8.41 11.10 -4.81
CA PRO A 72 8.71 12.53 -4.89
C PRO A 72 9.01 13.19 -3.54
N PHE A 73 9.95 14.12 -3.54
CA PHE A 73 10.21 15.02 -2.43
C PHE A 73 10.55 16.43 -2.95
N PHE A 74 9.51 17.18 -3.32
CA PHE A 74 9.65 18.52 -3.90
C PHE A 74 10.42 19.48 -2.98
N GLY A 75 11.32 20.26 -3.54
CA GLY A 75 12.21 21.18 -2.85
C GLY A 75 13.53 20.52 -2.44
N THR A 76 13.52 19.32 -1.88
CA THR A 76 14.73 18.63 -1.42
C THR A 76 15.36 17.77 -2.50
N ALA A 77 14.58 17.20 -3.41
CA ALA A 77 15.11 16.50 -4.58
C ALA A 77 15.97 17.42 -5.44
N GLU A 78 15.65 18.71 -5.52
CA GLU A 78 16.44 19.73 -6.21
C GLU A 78 17.79 19.96 -5.53
N VAL A 79 17.85 19.91 -4.21
CA VAL A 79 19.11 20.02 -3.46
C VAL A 79 19.99 18.80 -3.75
N VAL A 80 19.42 17.60 -3.76
CA VAL A 80 20.16 16.37 -4.14
C VAL A 80 20.63 16.43 -5.58
N TRP A 81 19.77 16.85 -6.52
CA TRP A 81 20.15 17.07 -7.92
C TRP A 81 21.30 18.05 -8.05
N PHE A 82 21.20 19.22 -7.40
CA PHE A 82 22.25 20.24 -7.43
C PHE A 82 23.57 19.72 -6.85
N PHE A 83 23.52 19.00 -5.75
CA PHE A 83 24.70 18.35 -5.16
C PHE A 83 25.37 17.40 -6.15
N LYS A 84 24.59 16.57 -6.84
CA LYS A 84 25.10 15.58 -7.81
C LYS A 84 25.69 16.19 -9.08
N LEU A 85 25.46 17.47 -9.36
CA LEU A 85 26.16 18.18 -10.45
C LEU A 85 27.67 18.35 -10.16
N PHE A 86 28.03 18.47 -8.89
CA PHE A 86 29.43 18.71 -8.47
C PHE A 86 30.11 17.45 -7.95
N PHE A 87 29.35 16.50 -7.41
CA PHE A 87 29.91 15.36 -6.70
C PHE A 87 29.38 14.04 -7.30
N LYS A 88 30.29 13.24 -7.88
CA LYS A 88 29.94 11.90 -8.38
C LYS A 88 29.61 10.93 -7.22
N ARG A 89 30.28 11.07 -6.08
CA ARG A 89 29.98 10.33 -4.83
C ARG A 89 29.30 11.26 -3.83
N PRO A 90 28.44 10.75 -2.95
CA PRO A 90 27.90 9.36 -2.82
C PRO A 90 27.13 8.87 -4.05
N LYS A 91 26.98 7.52 -4.20
CA LYS A 91 26.07 6.92 -5.19
C LYS A 91 24.63 7.32 -4.89
N LEU A 92 23.81 7.54 -5.91
CA LEU A 92 22.41 7.96 -5.78
C LEU A 92 21.46 6.83 -6.15
N ILE A 93 20.67 6.39 -5.18
CA ILE A 93 19.51 5.50 -5.37
C ILE A 93 18.25 6.35 -5.25
N ILE A 94 17.39 6.32 -6.25
CA ILE A 94 16.07 6.96 -6.21
C ILE A 94 15.02 5.89 -6.03
N HIS A 95 14.23 5.93 -4.94
CA HIS A 95 13.03 5.11 -4.80
C HIS A 95 11.83 5.90 -5.32
N TYR A 96 11.36 5.53 -6.49
CA TYR A 96 10.20 6.15 -7.13
C TYR A 96 8.93 5.51 -6.61
N HIS A 97 8.25 6.20 -5.68
CA HIS A 97 7.06 5.67 -5.02
C HIS A 97 5.80 5.83 -5.87
N MET A 98 5.57 7.03 -6.39
CA MET A 98 4.35 7.36 -7.12
C MET A 98 4.48 8.68 -7.89
N ASP A 99 3.57 8.90 -8.82
CA ASP A 99 3.32 10.22 -9.40
C ASP A 99 2.54 11.10 -8.44
N VAL A 100 2.67 12.41 -8.60
CA VAL A 100 1.81 13.36 -7.88
C VAL A 100 0.84 13.99 -8.84
N ASN A 101 -0.43 13.69 -8.65
CA ASN A 101 -1.55 14.20 -9.45
C ASN A 101 -2.50 15.02 -8.56
N GLY A 102 -3.36 15.85 -9.18
CA GLY A 102 -4.38 16.60 -8.44
C GLY A 102 -3.85 17.75 -7.58
N LEU A 103 -2.64 18.27 -7.86
CA LEU A 103 -2.07 19.39 -7.13
C LEU A 103 -2.92 20.67 -7.26
N SER A 104 -3.07 21.41 -6.15
CA SER A 104 -3.61 22.77 -6.17
C SER A 104 -2.77 23.69 -7.09
N PRO A 105 -3.31 24.81 -7.57
CA PRO A 105 -2.57 25.73 -8.45
C PRO A 105 -1.22 26.16 -7.86
N LEU A 106 -1.20 26.50 -6.56
CA LEU A 106 0.03 26.89 -5.86
C LEU A 106 1.03 25.72 -5.78
N ALA A 107 0.56 24.52 -5.38
CA ALA A 107 1.42 23.33 -5.34
C ALA A 107 1.95 22.96 -6.73
N ARG A 108 1.16 23.15 -7.77
CA ARG A 108 1.58 22.94 -9.17
C ARG A 108 2.71 23.90 -9.55
N LEU A 109 2.58 25.17 -9.19
CA LEU A 109 3.65 26.18 -9.41
C LEU A 109 4.93 25.80 -8.65
N LEU A 110 4.82 25.47 -7.35
CA LEU A 110 5.96 25.08 -6.52
C LEU A 110 6.61 23.77 -6.96
N SER A 111 5.92 22.92 -7.70
CA SER A 111 6.46 21.66 -8.25
C SER A 111 7.17 21.83 -9.61
N LEU A 112 7.10 23.02 -10.25
CA LEU A 112 7.73 23.25 -11.55
C LEU A 112 9.24 22.98 -11.56
N PRO A 113 10.05 23.43 -10.58
CA PRO A 113 11.47 23.13 -10.55
C PRO A 113 11.74 21.63 -10.61
N SER A 114 11.05 20.83 -9.77
CA SER A 114 11.18 19.39 -9.76
C SER A 114 10.85 18.74 -11.10
N LYS A 115 9.84 19.24 -11.80
CA LYS A 115 9.46 18.73 -13.13
C LYS A 115 10.55 19.02 -14.17
N LEU A 116 11.12 20.21 -14.14
CA LEU A 116 12.16 20.64 -15.09
C LEU A 116 13.45 19.82 -14.92
N ILE A 117 13.89 19.60 -13.68
CA ILE A 117 15.13 18.86 -13.40
C ILE A 117 14.94 17.35 -13.41
N ARG A 118 13.73 16.82 -13.42
CA ARG A 118 13.43 15.40 -13.21
C ARG A 118 14.25 14.47 -14.08
N ARG A 119 14.29 14.71 -15.41
CA ARG A 119 15.09 13.89 -16.34
C ARG A 119 16.58 13.93 -15.98
N SER A 120 17.09 15.10 -15.64
CA SER A 120 18.49 15.28 -15.23
C SER A 120 18.79 14.58 -13.89
N LEU A 121 17.89 14.65 -12.92
CA LEU A 121 17.99 13.93 -11.65
C LEU A 121 18.01 12.40 -11.86
N LEU A 122 17.11 11.87 -12.70
CA LEU A 122 17.08 10.45 -13.05
C LEU A 122 18.35 10.00 -13.77
N ASN A 123 18.94 10.86 -14.63
CA ASN A 123 20.23 10.59 -15.29
C ASN A 123 21.37 10.44 -14.28
N GLN A 124 21.34 11.20 -13.18
CA GLN A 124 22.35 11.15 -12.12
C GLN A 124 22.18 9.95 -11.18
N ALA A 125 21.01 9.29 -11.19
CA ALA A 125 20.78 8.11 -10.38
C ALA A 125 21.62 6.92 -10.90
N ASP A 126 22.29 6.25 -9.98
CA ASP A 126 22.98 4.98 -10.24
C ASP A 126 21.94 3.84 -10.35
N THR A 127 20.88 3.92 -9.57
CA THR A 127 19.76 2.95 -9.59
C THR A 127 18.44 3.65 -9.27
N ILE A 128 17.37 3.23 -9.94
CA ILE A 128 16.00 3.66 -9.66
C ILE A 128 15.21 2.45 -9.19
N VAL A 129 14.76 2.49 -7.94
CA VAL A 129 13.95 1.44 -7.32
C VAL A 129 12.48 1.81 -7.44
N THR A 130 11.63 0.83 -7.69
CA THR A 130 10.18 0.98 -7.69
C THR A 130 9.51 -0.27 -7.12
N ALA A 131 8.34 -0.11 -6.52
CA ALA A 131 7.56 -1.24 -6.03
C ALA A 131 6.95 -2.08 -7.17
N SER A 132 6.71 -1.48 -8.34
CA SER A 132 6.18 -2.16 -9.52
C SER A 132 6.64 -1.51 -10.83
N LEU A 133 7.21 -2.29 -11.72
CA LEU A 133 7.53 -1.86 -13.09
C LEU A 133 6.27 -1.65 -13.94
N ASP A 134 5.16 -2.33 -13.61
CA ASP A 134 3.87 -2.10 -14.25
C ASP A 134 3.38 -0.67 -14.01
N TYR A 135 3.56 -0.15 -12.78
CA TYR A 135 3.30 1.26 -12.47
C TYR A 135 4.17 2.22 -13.29
N ILE A 136 5.47 1.94 -13.39
CA ILE A 136 6.42 2.80 -14.11
C ILE A 136 6.06 2.94 -15.59
N LYS A 137 5.58 1.86 -16.22
CA LYS A 137 5.18 1.85 -17.64
C LYS A 137 4.03 2.79 -17.97
N GLU A 138 3.26 3.21 -16.96
CA GLU A 138 2.14 4.13 -17.11
C GLU A 138 2.33 5.46 -16.38
N SER A 139 3.49 5.61 -15.70
CA SER A 139 3.84 6.78 -14.91
C SER A 139 4.36 7.95 -15.75
N GLN A 140 4.57 9.08 -15.08
CA GLN A 140 5.16 10.28 -15.69
C GLN A 140 6.63 10.10 -16.13
N ILE A 141 7.28 8.98 -15.80
CA ILE A 141 8.65 8.64 -16.21
C ILE A 141 8.72 7.45 -17.16
N LYS A 142 7.59 7.03 -17.74
CA LYS A 142 7.51 5.90 -18.67
C LYS A 142 8.46 5.98 -19.85
N ASP A 143 8.62 7.17 -20.43
CA ASP A 143 9.51 7.37 -21.57
C ASP A 143 10.98 7.28 -21.14
N TYR A 144 11.31 7.77 -19.93
CA TYR A 144 12.65 7.58 -19.37
C TYR A 144 12.95 6.09 -19.11
N TYR A 145 11.96 5.34 -18.63
CA TYR A 145 12.09 3.89 -18.43
C TYR A 145 12.33 3.13 -19.74
N LYS A 146 11.65 3.53 -20.84
CA LYS A 146 11.89 2.91 -22.16
C LYS A 146 13.34 3.12 -22.64
N ASP A 147 13.87 4.31 -22.41
CA ASP A 147 15.22 4.68 -22.83
C ASP A 147 16.32 4.04 -21.94
N HIS A 148 16.02 3.77 -20.66
CA HIS A 148 17.00 3.36 -19.65
C HIS A 148 16.47 2.24 -18.72
N PRO A 149 15.99 1.12 -19.26
CA PRO A 149 15.39 0.04 -18.44
C PRO A 149 16.42 -0.61 -17.48
N GLU A 150 17.71 -0.57 -17.83
CA GLU A 150 18.82 -1.13 -17.04
C GLU A 150 19.02 -0.44 -15.68
N LYS A 151 18.60 0.81 -15.55
CA LYS A 151 18.66 1.56 -14.28
C LYS A 151 17.61 1.14 -13.28
N PHE A 152 16.53 0.50 -13.74
CA PHE A 152 15.39 0.19 -12.88
C PHE A 152 15.52 -1.17 -12.19
N ARG A 153 15.13 -1.19 -10.92
CA ARG A 153 14.99 -2.41 -10.12
C ARG A 153 13.62 -2.44 -9.48
N GLU A 154 12.88 -3.51 -9.74
CA GLU A 154 11.60 -3.74 -9.08
C GLU A 154 11.83 -4.41 -7.74
N ILE A 155 11.58 -3.70 -6.66
CA ILE A 155 11.64 -4.21 -5.30
C ILE A 155 10.32 -3.84 -4.62
N PRO A 156 9.36 -4.78 -4.51
CA PRO A 156 8.09 -4.51 -3.87
C PRO A 156 8.27 -4.23 -2.38
N PHE A 157 7.28 -3.62 -1.77
CA PHE A 157 7.24 -3.50 -0.32
C PHE A 157 7.06 -4.87 0.34
N GLY A 158 7.57 -4.98 1.57
CA GLY A 158 7.46 -6.18 2.37
C GLY A 158 6.44 -6.05 3.50
N VAL A 159 6.02 -7.21 4.01
CA VAL A 159 5.19 -7.36 5.21
C VAL A 159 5.85 -8.37 6.16
N ASP A 160 5.75 -8.11 7.46
CA ASP A 160 6.18 -9.07 8.48
C ASP A 160 5.16 -10.22 8.54
N THR A 161 5.45 -11.31 7.83
CA THR A 161 4.55 -12.46 7.77
C THR A 161 4.48 -13.25 9.09
N LYS A 162 5.35 -12.96 10.07
CA LYS A 162 5.26 -13.52 11.42
C LYS A 162 4.28 -12.76 12.29
N LYS A 163 4.17 -11.45 12.10
CA LYS A 163 3.17 -10.61 12.76
C LYS A 163 1.81 -10.70 12.05
N PHE A 164 1.79 -10.40 10.74
CA PHE A 164 0.61 -10.53 9.90
C PHE A 164 0.48 -11.98 9.46
N GLN A 165 -0.30 -12.75 10.18
CA GLN A 165 -0.55 -14.16 9.92
C GLN A 165 -2.01 -14.51 10.15
N PRO A 166 -2.52 -15.57 9.52
CA PRO A 166 -3.86 -16.03 9.77
C PRO A 166 -4.11 -16.28 11.25
N LYS A 167 -5.33 -16.11 11.69
CA LYS A 167 -5.73 -16.49 13.06
C LYS A 167 -5.35 -17.96 13.27
N LEU A 168 -4.57 -18.23 14.30
CA LEU A 168 -4.26 -19.61 14.72
C LEU A 168 -5.56 -20.23 15.26
N VAL A 169 -6.37 -20.72 14.37
CA VAL A 169 -7.37 -21.68 14.75
C VAL A 169 -6.60 -22.93 15.09
N ASN A 170 -6.86 -23.52 16.27
CA ASN A 170 -6.21 -24.75 16.72
C ASN A 170 -6.41 -25.85 15.66
N GLN A 171 -5.56 -25.88 14.64
CA GLN A 171 -5.64 -26.82 13.50
C GLN A 171 -5.67 -28.29 13.95
N VAL A 172 -5.12 -28.59 15.14
CA VAL A 172 -5.15 -29.93 15.71
C VAL A 172 -6.53 -30.30 16.24
N ILE A 173 -7.30 -29.33 16.73
CA ILE A 173 -8.68 -29.56 17.26
C ILE A 173 -9.67 -29.59 16.09
N GLU A 174 -9.54 -28.68 15.11
CA GLU A 174 -10.41 -28.68 13.92
C GLU A 174 -10.26 -29.93 13.07
N ASN A 175 -9.05 -30.40 12.79
CA ASN A 175 -8.87 -31.62 12.00
C ASN A 175 -9.46 -32.88 12.65
N ARG A 176 -9.52 -32.97 13.98
CA ARG A 176 -10.19 -34.07 14.70
C ARG A 176 -11.70 -33.87 14.85
N ILE A 177 -12.16 -32.63 14.98
CA ILE A 177 -13.59 -32.29 15.09
C ILE A 177 -14.23 -32.27 13.69
N LEU A 178 -13.54 -31.77 12.67
CA LEU A 178 -14.01 -31.76 11.28
C LEU A 178 -14.18 -33.18 10.71
N ALA A 179 -13.26 -34.09 11.00
CA ALA A 179 -13.42 -35.49 10.56
C ALA A 179 -14.66 -36.16 11.19
N LYS A 180 -14.95 -35.87 12.45
CA LYS A 180 -16.16 -36.37 13.15
C LYS A 180 -17.42 -35.53 12.87
N ALA A 181 -17.28 -34.23 12.64
CA ALA A 181 -18.40 -33.34 12.36
C ALA A 181 -18.86 -33.40 10.91
N GLN A 182 -18.00 -33.75 9.96
CA GLN A 182 -18.40 -33.94 8.56
C GLN A 182 -19.44 -35.06 8.37
N GLU A 183 -19.40 -36.10 9.21
CA GLU A 183 -20.43 -37.16 9.22
C GLU A 183 -21.76 -36.67 9.79
N ILE A 184 -21.73 -35.80 10.81
CA ILE A 184 -22.94 -35.28 11.49
C ILE A 184 -23.51 -34.06 10.74
N VAL A 185 -22.65 -33.22 10.16
CA VAL A 185 -23.01 -31.95 9.48
C VAL A 185 -23.72 -32.19 8.16
N HIS A 186 -23.46 -33.31 7.49
CA HIS A 186 -24.18 -33.63 6.24
C HIS A 186 -25.68 -33.90 6.50
N TYR A 187 -26.05 -34.33 7.70
CA TYR A 187 -27.45 -34.60 8.07
C TYR A 187 -28.20 -33.39 8.64
N VAL A 188 -27.48 -32.41 9.21
CA VAL A 188 -28.09 -31.21 9.89
C VAL A 188 -28.09 -29.97 8.98
N ASN A 189 -27.28 -29.96 7.93
CA ASN A 189 -26.99 -28.77 7.13
C ASN A 189 -28.10 -28.27 6.20
N ASP A 190 -29.18 -29.04 6.01
CA ASP A 190 -30.24 -28.61 5.09
C ASP A 190 -31.34 -27.73 5.73
N LYS A 191 -31.38 -27.61 7.04
CA LYS A 191 -32.48 -26.89 7.73
C LYS A 191 -32.09 -25.68 8.60
N PHE A 192 -30.81 -25.47 8.97
CA PHE A 192 -30.44 -24.42 9.95
C PHE A 192 -29.08 -23.76 9.72
N ILE A 193 -28.65 -23.51 8.45
CA ILE A 193 -27.47 -22.66 8.25
C ILE A 193 -27.89 -21.20 8.43
N LYS A 194 -27.62 -20.62 9.59
CA LYS A 194 -27.38 -19.18 9.67
C LYS A 194 -26.17 -18.92 8.77
N ARG A 195 -26.39 -18.44 7.54
CA ARG A 195 -25.30 -18.02 6.66
C ARG A 195 -24.40 -17.08 7.46
N HIS A 196 -23.13 -17.44 7.60
CA HIS A 196 -22.13 -16.61 8.28
C HIS A 196 -22.17 -15.21 7.65
N ARG A 197 -22.27 -14.18 8.49
CA ARG A 197 -22.19 -12.79 8.02
C ARG A 197 -20.77 -12.52 7.58
N LEU A 198 -20.60 -12.09 6.33
CA LEU A 198 -19.28 -11.84 5.76
C LEU A 198 -18.69 -10.54 6.29
N ASN A 199 -17.53 -10.62 6.90
CA ASN A 199 -16.80 -9.49 7.43
C ASN A 199 -15.89 -8.89 6.34
N ILE A 200 -16.25 -7.72 5.85
CA ILE A 200 -15.49 -6.98 4.84
C ILE A 200 -14.63 -5.96 5.56
N LEU A 201 -13.38 -5.83 5.16
CA LEU A 201 -12.44 -4.87 5.71
C LEU A 201 -11.98 -3.89 4.64
N PHE A 202 -11.92 -2.61 5.01
CA PHE A 202 -11.21 -1.54 4.31
C PHE A 202 -10.25 -0.86 5.27
N VAL A 203 -9.03 -0.53 4.80
CA VAL A 203 -8.01 0.20 5.57
C VAL A 203 -7.44 1.32 4.72
N GLY A 204 -7.53 2.56 5.20
CA GLY A 204 -6.98 3.70 4.50
C GLY A 204 -7.34 5.05 5.11
N GLY A 205 -6.57 6.10 4.81
CA GLY A 205 -6.89 7.46 5.21
C GLY A 205 -8.25 7.92 4.66
N LEU A 206 -9.01 8.64 5.47
CA LEU A 206 -10.32 9.20 5.13
C LEU A 206 -10.27 10.73 5.02
N ASP A 207 -9.13 11.26 4.61
CA ASP A 207 -8.98 12.70 4.35
C ASP A 207 -8.99 13.01 2.85
N SER A 208 -9.08 14.31 2.53
CA SER A 208 -9.17 14.79 1.16
C SER A 208 -7.93 14.47 0.30
N ALA A 209 -6.78 14.18 0.89
CA ALA A 209 -5.60 13.71 0.15
C ALA A 209 -5.72 12.23 -0.23
N HIS A 210 -6.56 11.47 0.47
CA HIS A 210 -6.79 10.04 0.25
C HIS A 210 -8.17 9.72 -0.36
N TYR A 211 -8.89 10.72 -0.90
CA TYR A 211 -10.19 10.54 -1.55
C TYR A 211 -10.17 9.42 -2.61
N PHE A 212 -9.02 9.24 -3.24
CA PHE A 212 -8.80 8.24 -4.28
C PHE A 212 -8.92 6.79 -3.80
N LYS A 213 -8.97 6.54 -2.50
CA LYS A 213 -9.15 5.19 -1.92
C LYS A 213 -10.53 4.58 -2.22
N GLY A 214 -11.51 5.39 -2.70
CA GLY A 214 -12.76 4.91 -3.27
C GLY A 214 -13.77 4.39 -2.24
N VAL A 215 -13.79 4.91 -1.01
CA VAL A 215 -14.76 4.52 0.04
C VAL A 215 -16.20 4.71 -0.45
N GLU A 216 -16.50 5.80 -1.16
CA GLU A 216 -17.83 6.03 -1.73
C GLU A 216 -18.21 4.97 -2.76
N VAL A 217 -17.26 4.53 -3.61
CA VAL A 217 -17.47 3.43 -4.56
C VAL A 217 -17.83 2.14 -3.83
N LEU A 218 -17.12 1.83 -2.73
CA LEU A 218 -17.39 0.65 -1.91
C LEU A 218 -18.78 0.68 -1.28
N LEU A 219 -19.15 1.80 -0.64
CA LEU A 219 -20.46 1.95 0.01
C LEU A 219 -21.62 1.78 -1.00
N ASN A 220 -21.52 2.44 -2.16
CA ASN A 220 -22.52 2.30 -3.21
C ASN A 220 -22.56 0.89 -3.79
N SER A 221 -21.42 0.22 -3.97
CA SER A 221 -21.39 -1.15 -4.48
C SER A 221 -22.02 -2.16 -3.50
N LEU A 222 -21.77 -1.99 -2.20
CA LEU A 222 -22.42 -2.80 -1.17
C LEU A 222 -23.91 -2.54 -1.06
N PHE A 223 -24.35 -1.30 -1.27
CA PHE A 223 -25.78 -0.97 -1.35
C PHE A 223 -26.47 -1.64 -2.54
N LEU A 224 -25.83 -1.74 -3.71
CA LEU A 224 -26.40 -2.39 -4.89
C LEU A 224 -26.36 -3.92 -4.80
N SER A 225 -25.53 -4.50 -3.93
CA SER A 225 -25.48 -5.95 -3.77
C SER A 225 -26.82 -6.53 -3.30
N VAL A 226 -27.24 -7.61 -3.92
CA VAL A 226 -28.45 -8.36 -3.54
C VAL A 226 -28.25 -9.09 -2.21
N ASN A 227 -27.04 -9.62 -1.99
CA ASN A 227 -26.69 -10.27 -0.74
C ASN A 227 -26.47 -9.21 0.36
N ARG A 228 -27.33 -9.20 1.39
CA ARG A 228 -27.27 -8.26 2.50
C ARG A 228 -26.62 -8.83 3.76
N ASN A 229 -26.11 -10.05 3.72
CA ASN A 229 -25.52 -10.71 4.90
C ASN A 229 -24.01 -10.43 5.00
N TRP A 230 -23.66 -9.15 5.11
CA TRP A 230 -22.30 -8.66 5.27
C TRP A 230 -22.20 -7.58 6.35
N SER A 231 -20.99 -7.36 6.85
CA SER A 231 -20.59 -6.19 7.62
C SER A 231 -19.35 -5.58 6.99
N LEU A 232 -19.22 -4.27 7.05
CA LEU A 232 -18.04 -3.54 6.60
C LEU A 232 -17.40 -2.83 7.79
N LYS A 233 -16.12 -3.09 8.01
CA LYS A 233 -15.29 -2.33 8.95
C LYS A 233 -14.35 -1.44 8.15
N ILE A 234 -14.41 -0.13 8.41
CA ILE A 234 -13.56 0.90 7.80
C ILE A 234 -12.57 1.38 8.86
N ILE A 235 -11.28 1.10 8.64
CA ILE A 235 -10.19 1.54 9.52
C ILE A 235 -9.47 2.72 8.88
N GLY A 236 -9.33 3.79 9.64
CA GLY A 236 -8.72 5.05 9.26
C GLY A 236 -9.54 6.24 9.69
N ASN A 237 -8.95 7.42 9.58
CA ASN A 237 -9.60 8.67 9.97
C ASN A 237 -9.23 9.79 8.99
N GLY A 238 -10.00 10.87 9.01
CA GLY A 238 -9.77 12.04 8.18
C GLY A 238 -11.00 12.93 8.05
N ASN A 239 -10.83 14.07 7.42
CA ASN A 239 -11.89 15.09 7.29
C ASN A 239 -13.07 14.68 6.37
N LEU A 240 -12.93 13.61 5.58
CA LEU A 240 -14.02 13.05 4.78
C LEU A 240 -14.83 11.97 5.51
N ARG A 241 -14.44 11.55 6.72
CA ARG A 241 -15.19 10.55 7.49
C ARG A 241 -16.66 10.93 7.69
N PRO A 242 -17.03 12.16 8.12
CA PRO A 242 -18.45 12.54 8.26
C PRO A 242 -19.24 12.42 6.95
N HIS A 243 -18.62 12.75 5.82
CA HIS A 243 -19.22 12.59 4.50
C HIS A 243 -19.52 11.12 4.16
N TYR A 244 -18.63 10.20 4.49
CA TYR A 244 -18.85 8.77 4.26
C TYR A 244 -19.89 8.18 5.23
N GLU A 245 -19.96 8.64 6.47
CA GLU A 245 -21.00 8.30 7.43
C GLU A 245 -22.38 8.74 6.92
N GLU A 246 -22.50 9.98 6.41
CA GLU A 246 -23.73 10.50 5.78
C GLU A 246 -24.15 9.66 4.55
N ILE A 247 -23.20 9.22 3.71
CA ILE A 247 -23.51 8.32 2.59
C ILE A 247 -24.08 6.99 3.10
N ALA A 248 -23.50 6.38 4.12
CA ALA A 248 -23.97 5.12 4.68
C ALA A 248 -25.39 5.24 5.25
N GLU A 249 -25.70 6.34 5.94
CA GLU A 249 -27.04 6.65 6.45
C GLU A 249 -28.06 6.83 5.32
N ARG A 250 -27.72 7.65 4.31
CA ARG A 250 -28.58 7.89 3.12
C ARG A 250 -28.88 6.59 2.37
N LEU A 251 -27.92 5.69 2.27
CA LEU A 251 -28.07 4.37 1.67
C LEU A 251 -28.74 3.35 2.60
N LYS A 252 -29.01 3.69 3.87
CA LYS A 252 -29.61 2.83 4.89
C LYS A 252 -28.80 1.54 5.16
N ILE A 253 -27.46 1.66 5.10
CA ILE A 253 -26.52 0.59 5.43
C ILE A 253 -25.66 0.90 6.66
N ASP A 254 -25.92 2.00 7.34
CA ASP A 254 -25.20 2.50 8.52
C ASP A 254 -25.05 1.41 9.61
N LYS A 255 -26.10 0.58 9.84
CA LYS A 255 -26.06 -0.52 10.81
C LYS A 255 -25.14 -1.69 10.40
N GLN A 256 -24.66 -1.70 9.16
CA GLN A 256 -23.76 -2.73 8.64
C GLN A 256 -22.34 -2.19 8.49
N VAL A 257 -22.12 -0.87 8.65
CA VAL A 257 -20.83 -0.19 8.45
C VAL A 257 -20.31 0.34 9.78
N GLU A 258 -19.14 -0.11 10.18
CA GLU A 258 -18.39 0.38 11.34
C GLU A 258 -17.24 1.28 10.88
N PHE A 259 -17.21 2.54 11.31
CA PHE A 259 -16.07 3.45 11.16
C PHE A 259 -15.21 3.39 12.42
N ALA A 260 -14.22 2.50 12.44
CA ALA A 260 -13.41 2.18 13.62
C ALA A 260 -12.37 3.24 13.99
N GLY A 261 -12.12 4.22 13.12
CA GLY A 261 -11.06 5.21 13.33
C GLY A 261 -9.66 4.61 13.13
N ASN A 262 -8.66 5.24 13.74
CA ASN A 262 -7.30 4.71 13.71
C ASN A 262 -7.15 3.64 14.79
N LEU A 263 -6.57 2.51 14.42
CA LEU A 263 -6.26 1.40 15.32
C LEU A 263 -4.74 1.29 15.51
N ASP A 264 -4.33 0.70 16.62
CA ASP A 264 -2.94 0.28 16.81
C ASP A 264 -2.60 -0.96 15.97
N GLU A 265 -1.30 -1.31 15.85
CA GLU A 265 -0.86 -2.45 15.02
C GLU A 265 -1.51 -3.78 15.46
N PRO A 266 -1.58 -4.13 16.77
CA PRO A 266 -2.25 -5.34 17.22
C PRO A 266 -3.74 -5.39 16.88
N GLU A 267 -4.46 -4.27 16.99
CA GLU A 267 -5.89 -4.19 16.63
C GLU A 267 -6.10 -4.27 15.12
N LEU A 268 -5.20 -3.65 14.34
CA LEU A 268 -5.20 -3.74 12.89
C LEU A 268 -5.00 -5.19 12.44
N ILE A 269 -4.03 -5.90 13.01
CA ILE A 269 -3.78 -7.32 12.70
C ILE A 269 -5.01 -8.17 13.04
N ARG A 270 -5.63 -7.97 14.21
CA ARG A 270 -6.88 -8.67 14.57
C ARG A 270 -7.98 -8.39 13.56
N SER A 271 -8.11 -7.15 13.10
CA SER A 271 -9.12 -6.79 12.11
C SER A 271 -8.90 -7.49 10.76
N PHE A 272 -7.65 -7.66 10.32
CA PHE A 272 -7.35 -8.51 9.15
C PHE A 272 -7.68 -9.97 9.42
N GLN A 273 -7.33 -10.51 10.59
CA GLN A 273 -7.59 -11.91 10.95
C GLN A 273 -9.07 -12.26 11.06
N ASP A 274 -9.92 -11.28 11.37
CA ASP A 274 -11.37 -11.45 11.49
C ASP A 274 -12.10 -11.16 10.16
N ALA A 275 -11.41 -10.69 9.14
CA ALA A 275 -11.98 -10.38 7.83
C ALA A 275 -12.08 -11.62 6.93
N ASP A 276 -13.22 -11.75 6.25
CA ASP A 276 -13.43 -12.74 5.18
C ASP A 276 -13.03 -12.22 3.80
N LEU A 277 -12.95 -10.90 3.66
CA LEU A 277 -12.62 -10.19 2.43
C LEU A 277 -12.03 -8.83 2.71
N PHE A 278 -10.95 -8.49 2.05
CA PHE A 278 -10.38 -7.14 2.03
C PHE A 278 -10.67 -6.44 0.71
N VAL A 279 -11.10 -5.17 0.74
CA VAL A 279 -11.43 -4.43 -0.48
C VAL A 279 -10.64 -3.12 -0.54
N LEU A 280 -9.90 -2.92 -1.65
CA LEU A 280 -9.18 -1.68 -1.96
C LEU A 280 -9.67 -1.11 -3.30
N PRO A 281 -10.79 -0.37 -3.32
CA PRO A 281 -11.45 0.09 -4.54
C PRO A 281 -10.93 1.44 -5.02
N SER A 282 -9.62 1.63 -5.00
CA SER A 282 -8.98 2.89 -5.39
C SER A 282 -9.37 3.31 -6.80
N ILE A 283 -9.63 4.61 -7.02
CA ILE A 283 -10.25 5.11 -8.26
C ILE A 283 -9.26 5.67 -9.28
N ASN A 284 -7.98 5.82 -8.91
CA ASN A 284 -6.97 6.35 -9.84
C ASN A 284 -5.54 5.96 -9.42
N GLY A 285 -4.56 6.30 -10.27
CA GLY A 285 -3.14 5.96 -10.11
C GLY A 285 -2.38 6.65 -8.95
N ASN A 286 -3.06 7.38 -8.06
CA ASN A 286 -2.45 7.80 -6.79
C ASN A 286 -2.26 6.59 -5.85
N GLU A 287 -2.95 5.47 -6.12
CA GLU A 287 -2.63 4.17 -5.54
C GLU A 287 -1.60 3.46 -6.42
N ALA A 288 -0.35 3.48 -6.03
CA ALA A 288 0.74 2.93 -6.85
C ALA A 288 1.09 1.46 -6.53
N PHE A 289 0.64 0.93 -5.37
CA PHE A 289 0.95 -0.43 -4.95
C PHE A 289 -0.11 -1.03 -4.02
N GLY A 290 -0.47 -0.32 -2.93
CA GLY A 290 -1.40 -0.82 -1.91
C GLY A 290 -0.74 -1.70 -0.85
N LEU A 291 0.04 -1.09 0.06
CA LEU A 291 0.67 -1.80 1.19
C LEU A 291 -0.31 -2.67 1.98
N VAL A 292 -1.51 -2.17 2.19
CA VAL A 292 -2.58 -2.87 2.93
C VAL A 292 -3.04 -4.17 2.24
N LEU A 293 -2.83 -4.30 0.92
CA LEU A 293 -3.10 -5.56 0.20
C LEU A 293 -2.16 -6.67 0.65
N ILE A 294 -0.86 -6.38 0.77
CA ILE A 294 0.09 -7.42 1.22
C ILE A 294 -0.10 -7.78 2.69
N GLU A 295 -0.62 -6.87 3.51
CA GLU A 295 -1.01 -7.12 4.90
C GLU A 295 -2.23 -8.05 4.96
N ALA A 296 -3.26 -7.80 4.15
CA ALA A 296 -4.41 -8.69 4.00
C ALA A 296 -3.99 -10.09 3.49
N LEU A 297 -3.19 -10.14 2.43
CA LEU A 297 -2.68 -11.41 1.86
C LEU A 297 -1.87 -12.20 2.90
N ALA A 298 -1.05 -11.53 3.72
CA ALA A 298 -0.26 -12.17 4.78
C ALA A 298 -1.15 -12.76 5.87
N CYS A 299 -2.28 -12.15 6.19
CA CYS A 299 -3.29 -12.69 7.09
C CYS A 299 -4.17 -13.79 6.43
N GLY A 300 -3.91 -14.15 5.17
CA GLY A 300 -4.69 -15.14 4.45
C GLY A 300 -6.08 -14.63 4.07
N VAL A 301 -6.24 -13.33 3.84
CA VAL A 301 -7.51 -12.71 3.46
C VAL A 301 -7.54 -12.52 1.95
N PRO A 302 -8.57 -13.07 1.25
CA PRO A 302 -8.78 -12.78 -0.17
C PRO A 302 -9.02 -11.30 -0.39
N VAL A 303 -8.63 -10.78 -1.55
CA VAL A 303 -8.72 -9.36 -1.83
C VAL A 303 -9.59 -9.04 -3.05
N ILE A 304 -10.30 -7.91 -3.05
CA ILE A 304 -10.77 -7.25 -4.27
C ILE A 304 -10.04 -5.92 -4.34
N ALA A 305 -9.36 -5.66 -5.46
CA ALA A 305 -8.69 -4.39 -5.69
C ALA A 305 -8.99 -3.86 -7.08
N SER A 306 -8.84 -2.56 -7.26
CA SER A 306 -9.02 -1.95 -8.59
C SER A 306 -7.90 -2.35 -9.55
N ASP A 307 -8.27 -2.57 -10.81
CA ASP A 307 -7.33 -2.81 -11.91
C ASP A 307 -6.60 -1.52 -12.27
N LEU A 308 -5.64 -1.16 -11.41
CA LEU A 308 -4.77 0.00 -11.57
C LEU A 308 -3.32 -0.45 -11.76
N PRO A 309 -2.52 0.29 -12.52
CA PRO A 309 -1.10 0.04 -12.65
C PRO A 309 -0.42 -0.07 -11.29
N GLY A 310 0.41 -1.08 -11.09
CA GLY A 310 1.05 -1.39 -9.82
C GLY A 310 0.19 -2.22 -8.88
N VAL A 311 -1.05 -1.80 -8.60
CA VAL A 311 -2.00 -2.51 -7.74
C VAL A 311 -2.32 -3.90 -8.30
N ARG A 312 -2.64 -3.98 -9.60
CA ARG A 312 -2.97 -5.23 -10.31
C ARG A 312 -1.84 -6.27 -10.35
N ARG A 313 -0.62 -5.88 -9.96
CA ARG A 313 0.55 -6.78 -9.93
C ARG A 313 0.86 -7.30 -8.53
N VAL A 314 0.12 -6.85 -7.52
CA VAL A 314 0.29 -7.31 -6.13
C VAL A 314 -0.16 -8.76 -5.98
N PHE A 315 -1.20 -9.17 -6.70
CA PHE A 315 -1.73 -10.53 -6.69
C PHE A 315 -2.14 -10.97 -8.09
N GLU A 316 -2.43 -12.25 -8.27
CA GLU A 316 -2.94 -12.81 -9.53
C GLU A 316 -4.47 -12.85 -9.48
N ASN A 317 -5.12 -12.20 -10.46
CA ASN A 317 -6.57 -12.21 -10.58
C ASN A 317 -7.12 -13.65 -10.62
N ASN A 318 -8.22 -13.89 -9.95
CA ASN A 318 -8.88 -15.19 -9.75
C ASN A 318 -8.09 -16.23 -8.93
N LYS A 319 -6.92 -15.89 -8.37
CA LYS A 319 -6.11 -16.82 -7.57
C LYS A 319 -6.05 -16.41 -6.09
N GLN A 320 -5.71 -15.16 -5.77
CA GLN A 320 -5.74 -14.63 -4.40
C GLN A 320 -6.84 -13.61 -4.19
N GLY A 321 -7.52 -13.21 -5.23
CA GLY A 321 -8.56 -12.20 -5.21
C GLY A 321 -9.06 -11.87 -6.60
N LEU A 322 -9.82 -10.77 -6.70
CA LEU A 322 -10.41 -10.29 -7.95
C LEU A 322 -9.99 -8.86 -8.25
N LEU A 323 -9.79 -8.57 -9.53
CA LEU A 323 -9.63 -7.20 -10.02
C LEU A 323 -10.98 -6.64 -10.44
N ALA A 324 -11.27 -5.41 -10.02
CA ALA A 324 -12.45 -4.64 -10.42
C ALA A 324 -12.02 -3.40 -11.22
N GLU A 325 -12.82 -2.98 -12.16
CA GLU A 325 -12.58 -1.75 -12.92
C GLU A 325 -12.60 -0.53 -11.97
N ALA A 326 -11.56 0.30 -12.05
CA ALA A 326 -11.39 1.43 -11.14
C ALA A 326 -12.56 2.43 -11.23
N GLY A 327 -13.18 2.73 -10.08
CA GLY A 327 -14.32 3.64 -9.97
C GLY A 327 -15.65 3.07 -10.49
N ASN A 328 -15.69 1.84 -11.01
CA ASN A 328 -16.91 1.23 -11.53
C ASN A 328 -17.68 0.50 -10.43
N ILE A 329 -18.74 1.14 -9.93
CA ILE A 329 -19.62 0.62 -8.87
C ILE A 329 -20.26 -0.72 -9.30
N ASN A 330 -20.74 -0.82 -10.53
CA ASN A 330 -21.42 -2.02 -11.02
C ASN A 330 -20.48 -3.22 -11.14
N ASP A 331 -19.24 -3.01 -11.60
CA ASP A 331 -18.26 -4.09 -11.69
C ASP A 331 -17.83 -4.55 -10.29
N LEU A 332 -17.55 -3.61 -9.38
CA LEU A 332 -17.23 -3.95 -7.99
C LEU A 332 -18.38 -4.72 -7.32
N THR A 333 -19.65 -4.32 -7.55
CA THR A 333 -20.83 -5.06 -7.06
C THR A 333 -20.83 -6.52 -7.57
N LYS A 334 -20.59 -6.74 -8.86
CA LYS A 334 -20.52 -8.10 -9.42
C LYS A 334 -19.40 -8.94 -8.79
N LYS A 335 -18.21 -8.33 -8.53
CA LYS A 335 -17.09 -9.02 -7.89
C LYS A 335 -17.40 -9.37 -6.44
N LEU A 336 -18.05 -8.46 -5.70
CA LEU A 336 -18.53 -8.70 -4.34
C LEU A 336 -19.51 -9.86 -4.30
N GLU A 337 -20.54 -9.85 -5.15
CA GLU A 337 -21.53 -10.93 -5.21
C GLU A 337 -20.93 -12.28 -5.61
N PHE A 338 -19.97 -12.27 -6.55
CA PHE A 338 -19.26 -13.49 -6.92
C PHE A 338 -18.52 -14.09 -5.71
N ILE A 339 -17.82 -13.28 -4.95
CA ILE A 339 -17.14 -13.73 -3.72
C ILE A 339 -18.14 -14.15 -2.63
N PHE A 340 -19.24 -13.40 -2.44
CA PHE A 340 -20.25 -13.71 -1.42
C PHE A 340 -20.90 -15.07 -1.61
N ASN A 341 -21.11 -15.45 -2.87
CA ASN A 341 -21.80 -16.69 -3.22
C ASN A 341 -20.88 -17.92 -3.37
N ASN A 342 -19.54 -17.74 -3.24
CA ASN A 342 -18.57 -18.82 -3.50
C ASN A 342 -17.64 -19.04 -2.29
N GLU A 343 -18.12 -19.70 -1.25
CA GLU A 343 -17.34 -19.95 -0.03
C GLU A 343 -16.09 -20.80 -0.29
N SER A 344 -16.19 -21.86 -1.07
CA SER A 344 -15.04 -22.72 -1.41
C SER A 344 -13.97 -21.93 -2.18
N LEU A 345 -14.37 -21.03 -3.07
CA LEU A 345 -13.43 -20.14 -3.76
C LEU A 345 -12.73 -19.21 -2.79
N ARG A 346 -13.47 -18.58 -1.85
CA ARG A 346 -12.86 -17.72 -0.81
C ARG A 346 -11.81 -18.47 0.00
N LYS A 347 -12.11 -19.70 0.44
CA LYS A 347 -11.16 -20.54 1.18
C LYS A 347 -9.90 -20.86 0.37
N ASN A 348 -10.05 -21.19 -0.90
CA ASN A 348 -8.91 -21.44 -1.79
C ASN A 348 -8.09 -20.16 -2.03
N MET A 349 -8.75 -19.03 -2.24
CA MET A 349 -8.07 -17.73 -2.36
C MET A 349 -7.31 -17.35 -1.08
N ALA A 350 -7.87 -17.61 0.10
CA ALA A 350 -7.23 -17.36 1.38
C ALA A 350 -5.90 -18.13 1.54
N LEU A 351 -5.91 -19.41 1.21
CA LEU A 351 -4.68 -20.24 1.23
C LEU A 351 -3.64 -19.74 0.21
N ALA A 352 -4.10 -19.37 -0.99
CA ALA A 352 -3.24 -18.83 -2.02
C ALA A 352 -2.67 -17.44 -1.65
N ALA A 353 -3.46 -16.61 -0.96
CA ALA A 353 -3.07 -15.29 -0.45
C ALA A 353 -1.90 -15.42 0.53
N ARG A 354 -2.03 -16.27 1.54
CA ARG A 354 -0.96 -16.52 2.52
C ARG A 354 0.33 -16.98 1.86
N ARG A 355 0.26 -17.97 0.97
CA ARG A 355 1.42 -18.50 0.24
C ARG A 355 2.12 -17.42 -0.57
N LEU A 356 1.35 -16.56 -1.27
CA LEU A 356 1.92 -15.46 -2.05
C LEU A 356 2.68 -14.48 -1.15
N ALA A 357 2.09 -14.09 0.00
CA ALA A 357 2.74 -13.18 0.94
C ALA A 357 4.07 -13.74 1.46
N GLU A 358 4.11 -15.01 1.86
CA GLU A 358 5.33 -15.69 2.33
C GLU A 358 6.40 -15.81 1.24
N GLN A 359 6.01 -16.11 0.02
CA GLN A 359 6.94 -16.33 -1.09
C GLN A 359 7.50 -15.05 -1.69
N LYS A 360 6.68 -13.99 -1.77
CA LYS A 360 7.03 -12.77 -2.52
C LYS A 360 7.24 -11.54 -1.64
N TYR A 361 6.50 -11.41 -0.54
CA TYR A 361 6.40 -10.17 0.24
C TYR A 361 6.97 -10.28 1.65
N ASP A 362 7.45 -11.44 2.09
CA ASP A 362 8.10 -11.58 3.39
C ASP A 362 9.30 -10.63 3.52
N LEU A 363 9.43 -9.98 4.68
CA LEU A 363 10.49 -8.99 4.92
C LEU A 363 11.89 -9.55 4.67
N SER A 364 12.14 -10.85 4.93
CA SER A 364 13.45 -11.46 4.67
C SER A 364 13.79 -11.45 3.18
N LYS A 365 12.79 -11.75 2.32
CA LYS A 365 12.96 -11.73 0.86
C LYS A 365 13.21 -10.33 0.31
N ILE A 366 12.53 -9.34 0.90
CA ILE A 366 12.70 -7.94 0.52
C ILE A 366 14.06 -7.41 0.98
N LYS A 367 14.50 -7.81 2.18
CA LYS A 367 15.82 -7.45 2.72
C LYS A 367 16.94 -7.85 1.76
N ASP A 368 16.98 -9.11 1.33
CA ASP A 368 18.02 -9.61 0.42
C ASP A 368 18.07 -8.81 -0.89
N ARG A 369 16.89 -8.44 -1.43
CA ARG A 369 16.80 -7.62 -2.65
C ARG A 369 17.26 -6.18 -2.42
N LEU A 370 16.93 -5.59 -1.27
CA LEU A 370 17.39 -4.23 -0.93
C LEU A 370 18.90 -4.20 -0.71
N GLU A 371 19.46 -5.18 -0.02
CA GLU A 371 20.91 -5.26 0.23
C GLU A 371 21.71 -5.38 -1.06
N SER A 372 21.18 -6.05 -2.08
CA SER A 372 21.83 -6.15 -3.40
C SER A 372 22.02 -4.81 -4.12
N LEU A 373 21.40 -3.73 -3.64
CA LEU A 373 21.59 -2.37 -4.18
C LEU A 373 22.91 -1.73 -3.72
N PHE A 374 23.50 -2.22 -2.63
CA PHE A 374 24.65 -1.63 -1.97
C PHE A 374 25.89 -2.50 -2.21
N VAL A 375 26.49 -2.35 -3.40
CA VAL A 375 27.67 -3.10 -3.83
C VAL A 375 28.78 -2.15 -4.27
#